data_b39cc85ac99087a147d0f1b0b9c4a598
#
_entry.id   b39cc85ac99087a147d0f1b0b9c4a598
#
_cell.length_a   1.000
_cell.length_b   1.000
_cell.length_c   1.000
_cell.angle_alpha   90.00
_cell.angle_beta   90.00
_cell.angle_gamma   90.00
#
_symmetry.space_group_name_H-M   'P 1'
#
loop_
_entity.id
_entity.type
_entity.pdbx_description
1 polymer ?
#
loop_
_entity_poly.entity_id
_entity_poly.type
_entity_poly.pdbx_seq_one_letter_code
_entity_poly.pdbx_strand_id
1 'polypeptide(L)'
;MTANTRDRILDALESLLLEKGMSHVTLESVATKAGVSKGGLLYHFKSKDALLAGLVRRLTERAGQQLTDYTDRGQSVASWYLQTPNPDNAADAVELEIYRSMLATMRTIDAAADAEADEVQQALMEMMNSWSDGLDLEIDDPVQADIVRLVGDGVYLRALLGLPQIEPARYRKVVERLLDKSVEPATNSTA
;
A
#
# COMPACT_ATOMS: atom_id res chain seq x y z
N MET A 1 -8.82 4.63 -25.26
CA MET A 1 -9.05 3.23 -24.89
C MET A 1 -10.22 3.19 -23.92
N THR A 2 -11.29 2.46 -24.23
CA THR A 2 -12.46 2.32 -23.33
C THR A 2 -12.02 1.50 -22.11
N ALA A 3 -12.13 2.11 -20.91
CA ALA A 3 -11.84 1.41 -19.66
C ALA A 3 -12.61 0.08 -19.61
N ASN A 4 -11.92 -1.00 -19.27
CA ASN A 4 -12.50 -2.32 -19.09
C ASN A 4 -13.58 -2.24 -17.98
N THR A 5 -14.62 -3.05 -18.06
CA THR A 5 -15.71 -3.08 -17.06
C THR A 5 -15.18 -3.32 -15.64
N ARG A 6 -14.14 -4.15 -15.50
CA ARG A 6 -13.46 -4.40 -14.22
C ARG A 6 -12.86 -3.11 -13.65
N ASP A 7 -12.19 -2.32 -14.49
CA ASP A 7 -11.58 -1.05 -14.07
C ASP A 7 -12.64 -0.03 -13.67
N ARG A 8 -13.74 0.10 -14.44
CA ARG A 8 -14.86 0.98 -14.08
C ARG A 8 -15.47 0.63 -12.71
N ILE A 9 -15.56 -0.66 -12.37
CA ILE A 9 -16.05 -1.11 -11.06
C ILE A 9 -15.06 -0.69 -9.95
N LEU A 10 -13.76 -0.87 -10.16
CA LEU A 10 -12.74 -0.45 -9.18
C LEU A 10 -12.67 1.08 -9.04
N ASP A 11 -12.83 1.85 -10.12
CA ASP A 11 -12.91 3.32 -10.07
C ASP A 11 -14.12 3.79 -9.27
N ALA A 12 -15.27 3.11 -9.45
CA ALA A 12 -16.47 3.40 -8.70
C ALA A 12 -16.32 3.09 -7.20
N LEU A 13 -15.62 1.99 -6.86
CA LEU A 13 -15.29 1.63 -5.48
C LEU A 13 -14.38 2.69 -4.84
N GLU A 14 -13.28 3.03 -5.51
CA GLU A 14 -12.32 4.05 -5.07
C GLU A 14 -13.02 5.38 -4.78
N SER A 15 -13.84 5.83 -5.73
CA SER A 15 -14.64 7.05 -5.57
C SER A 15 -15.64 7.00 -4.40
N LEU A 16 -16.31 5.85 -4.17
CA LEU A 16 -17.21 5.68 -3.04
C LEU A 16 -16.50 5.70 -1.68
N LEU A 17 -15.33 5.05 -1.61
CA LEU A 17 -14.49 5.07 -0.41
C LEU A 17 -14.12 6.49 -0.02
N LEU A 18 -13.69 7.29 -0.99
CA LEU A 18 -13.27 8.68 -0.77
C LEU A 18 -14.43 9.62 -0.43
N GLU A 19 -15.57 9.45 -1.11
CA GLU A 19 -16.72 10.35 -0.92
C GLU A 19 -17.52 10.03 0.34
N LYS A 20 -17.64 8.75 0.73
CA LYS A 20 -18.61 8.29 1.73
C LYS A 20 -18.03 7.35 2.78
N GLY A 21 -16.81 6.89 2.61
CA GLY A 21 -16.15 5.91 3.49
C GLY A 21 -16.71 4.49 3.34
N MET A 22 -16.06 3.55 4.03
CA MET A 22 -16.30 2.10 3.92
C MET A 22 -17.74 1.68 4.31
N SER A 23 -18.38 2.38 5.23
CA SER A 23 -19.74 2.06 5.69
C SER A 23 -20.80 2.14 4.58
N HIS A 24 -20.53 2.91 3.54
CA HIS A 24 -21.43 3.09 2.39
C HIS A 24 -21.06 2.19 1.20
N VAL A 25 -19.98 1.41 1.30
CA VAL A 25 -19.56 0.48 0.26
C VAL A 25 -20.37 -0.81 0.36
N THR A 26 -21.29 -0.98 -0.60
CA THR A 26 -22.02 -2.22 -0.85
C THR A 26 -21.89 -2.61 -2.31
N LEU A 27 -22.09 -3.89 -2.64
CA LEU A 27 -22.05 -4.33 -4.05
C LEU A 27 -23.05 -3.55 -4.91
N GLU A 28 -24.22 -3.22 -4.36
CA GLU A 28 -25.27 -2.43 -5.03
C GLU A 28 -24.83 -0.99 -5.29
N SER A 29 -24.23 -0.33 -4.28
CA SER A 29 -23.79 1.07 -4.42
C SER A 29 -22.64 1.18 -5.44
N VAL A 30 -21.72 0.21 -5.43
CA VAL A 30 -20.63 0.16 -6.42
C VAL A 30 -21.14 -0.15 -7.81
N ALA A 31 -22.04 -1.13 -7.99
CA ALA A 31 -22.63 -1.45 -9.28
C ALA A 31 -23.37 -0.25 -9.88
N THR A 32 -24.18 0.44 -9.06
CA THR A 32 -24.90 1.66 -9.47
C THR A 32 -23.93 2.75 -9.92
N LYS A 33 -22.88 3.02 -9.13
CA LYS A 33 -21.90 4.06 -9.45
C LYS A 33 -21.07 3.70 -10.69
N ALA A 34 -20.75 2.41 -10.88
CA ALA A 34 -20.03 1.92 -12.05
C ALA A 34 -20.90 1.86 -13.32
N GLY A 35 -22.22 2.05 -13.21
CA GLY A 35 -23.16 1.91 -14.32
C GLY A 35 -23.23 0.49 -14.86
N VAL A 36 -23.20 -0.52 -13.97
CA VAL A 36 -23.33 -1.94 -14.31
C VAL A 36 -24.47 -2.57 -13.49
N SER A 37 -24.99 -3.71 -13.94
CA SER A 37 -25.93 -4.49 -13.13
C SER A 37 -25.18 -5.19 -11.98
N LYS A 38 -25.89 -5.51 -10.88
CA LYS A 38 -25.33 -6.32 -9.79
C LYS A 38 -24.74 -7.65 -10.30
N GLY A 39 -25.43 -8.32 -11.23
CA GLY A 39 -24.94 -9.53 -11.87
C GLY A 39 -23.66 -9.31 -12.69
N GLY A 40 -23.57 -8.17 -13.39
CA GLY A 40 -22.36 -7.76 -14.11
C GLY A 40 -21.19 -7.49 -13.17
N LEU A 41 -21.43 -6.90 -11.99
CA LEU A 41 -20.38 -6.74 -10.96
C LEU A 41 -19.95 -8.11 -10.42
N LEU A 42 -20.91 -8.98 -10.05
CA LEU A 42 -20.64 -10.30 -9.49
C LEU A 42 -19.91 -11.24 -10.47
N TYR A 43 -20.01 -10.99 -11.75
CA TYR A 43 -19.21 -11.69 -12.77
C TYR A 43 -17.71 -11.41 -12.61
N HIS A 44 -17.35 -10.18 -12.25
CA HIS A 44 -15.96 -9.75 -12.06
C HIS A 44 -15.45 -9.95 -10.63
N PHE A 45 -16.32 -9.75 -9.64
CA PHE A 45 -15.99 -9.82 -8.21
C PHE A 45 -17.11 -10.55 -7.46
N LYS A 46 -16.84 -11.76 -6.99
CA LYS A 46 -17.85 -12.65 -6.40
C LYS A 46 -18.39 -12.18 -5.05
N SER A 47 -17.61 -11.36 -4.33
CA SER A 47 -17.94 -10.86 -2.99
C SER A 47 -17.46 -9.40 -2.83
N LYS A 48 -17.83 -8.78 -1.70
CA LYS A 48 -17.29 -7.47 -1.31
C LYS A 48 -15.78 -7.58 -1.04
N ASP A 49 -15.34 -8.68 -0.43
CA ASP A 49 -13.94 -8.89 -0.09
C ASP A 49 -13.09 -9.15 -1.36
N ALA A 50 -13.60 -9.93 -2.33
CA ALA A 50 -12.99 -10.06 -3.65
C ALA A 50 -12.86 -8.69 -4.37
N LEU A 51 -13.85 -7.81 -4.21
CA LEU A 51 -13.83 -6.47 -4.77
C LEU A 51 -12.77 -5.59 -4.09
N LEU A 52 -12.68 -5.64 -2.75
CA LEU A 52 -11.66 -4.92 -1.98
C LEU A 52 -10.25 -5.45 -2.27
N ALA A 53 -10.07 -6.77 -2.30
CA ALA A 53 -8.80 -7.40 -2.71
C ALA A 53 -8.39 -6.98 -4.12
N GLY A 54 -9.35 -6.88 -5.04
CA GLY A 54 -9.12 -6.37 -6.38
C GLY A 54 -8.61 -4.92 -6.40
N LEU A 55 -9.08 -4.08 -5.49
CA LEU A 55 -8.59 -2.70 -5.34
C LEU A 55 -7.17 -2.68 -4.77
N VAL A 56 -6.87 -3.48 -3.74
CA VAL A 56 -5.51 -3.60 -3.20
C VAL A 56 -4.53 -3.99 -4.30
N ARG A 57 -4.83 -5.04 -5.07
CA ARG A 57 -3.96 -5.48 -6.16
C ARG A 57 -3.74 -4.40 -7.21
N ARG A 58 -4.78 -3.63 -7.56
CA ARG A 58 -4.63 -2.48 -8.49
C ARG A 58 -3.71 -1.39 -7.92
N LEU A 59 -3.78 -1.12 -6.62
CA LEU A 59 -2.87 -0.17 -5.96
C LEU A 59 -1.43 -0.71 -5.95
N THR A 60 -1.26 -2.00 -5.69
CA THR A 60 0.05 -2.67 -5.78
C THR A 60 0.66 -2.56 -7.18
N GLU A 61 -0.14 -2.80 -8.22
CA GLU A 61 0.30 -2.66 -9.62
C GLU A 61 0.73 -1.21 -9.93
N ARG A 62 -0.04 -0.21 -9.46
CA ARG A 62 0.31 1.22 -9.63
C ARG A 62 1.61 1.56 -8.90
N ALA A 63 1.78 1.11 -7.66
CA ALA A 63 3.00 1.33 -6.89
C ALA A 63 4.21 0.63 -7.54
N GLY A 64 4.03 -0.59 -8.05
CA GLY A 64 5.06 -1.31 -8.81
C GLY A 64 5.50 -0.57 -10.08
N GLN A 65 4.55 0.03 -10.82
CA GLN A 65 4.87 0.87 -11.97
C GLN A 65 5.64 2.13 -11.56
N GLN A 66 5.22 2.80 -10.49
CA GLN A 66 5.93 3.98 -9.95
C GLN A 66 7.35 3.63 -9.51
N LEU A 67 7.54 2.48 -8.85
CA LEU A 67 8.86 1.99 -8.48
C LEU A 67 9.72 1.71 -9.71
N THR A 68 9.18 1.06 -10.74
CA THR A 68 9.88 0.82 -12.02
C THR A 68 10.30 2.14 -12.66
N ASP A 69 9.38 3.10 -12.79
CA ASP A 69 9.68 4.43 -13.34
C ASP A 69 10.74 5.18 -12.51
N TYR A 70 10.80 4.92 -11.22
CA TYR A 70 11.78 5.52 -10.29
C TYR A 70 13.17 4.91 -10.46
N THR A 71 13.24 3.58 -10.55
CA THR A 71 14.51 2.86 -10.76
C THR A 71 15.07 3.05 -12.16
N ASP A 72 14.24 3.17 -13.18
CA ASP A 72 14.64 3.51 -14.56
C ASP A 72 15.33 4.89 -14.66
N ARG A 73 15.07 5.79 -13.72
CA ARG A 73 15.77 7.07 -13.56
C ARG A 73 17.05 6.98 -12.75
N GLY A 74 17.50 5.77 -12.40
CA GLY A 74 18.71 5.52 -11.63
C GLY A 74 18.57 5.76 -10.13
N GLN A 75 17.35 5.82 -9.62
CA GLN A 75 17.08 5.93 -8.19
C GLN A 75 17.06 4.54 -7.53
N SER A 76 17.41 4.45 -6.25
CA SER A 76 17.45 3.19 -5.53
C SER A 76 16.07 2.77 -4.99
N VAL A 77 15.82 1.47 -4.90
CA VAL A 77 14.60 0.90 -4.28
C VAL A 77 14.50 1.34 -2.83
N ALA A 78 15.62 1.32 -2.09
CA ALA A 78 15.66 1.75 -0.70
C ALA A 78 15.25 3.23 -0.55
N SER A 79 15.69 4.11 -1.46
CA SER A 79 15.29 5.52 -1.42
C SER A 79 13.80 5.72 -1.75
N TRP A 80 13.22 4.89 -2.61
CA TRP A 80 11.78 4.88 -2.87
C TRP A 80 10.99 4.40 -1.65
N TYR A 81 11.42 3.31 -1.02
CA TYR A 81 10.78 2.72 0.15
C TYR A 81 10.75 3.66 1.36
N LEU A 82 11.77 4.51 1.50
CA LEU A 82 11.88 5.51 2.56
C LEU A 82 11.15 6.82 2.27
N GLN A 83 10.38 6.92 1.17
CA GLN A 83 9.58 8.12 0.92
C GLN A 83 8.44 8.24 1.94
N THR A 84 8.18 9.47 2.36
CA THR A 84 7.03 9.77 3.21
C THR A 84 5.83 10.11 2.35
N PRO A 85 4.66 9.46 2.55
CA PRO A 85 3.44 9.92 1.92
C PRO A 85 3.19 11.39 2.24
N ASN A 86 2.90 12.19 1.23
CA ASN A 86 2.58 13.60 1.38
C ASN A 86 1.06 13.79 1.37
N PRO A 87 0.41 14.06 2.51
CA PRO A 87 -1.05 14.22 2.56
C PRO A 87 -1.56 15.43 1.76
N ASP A 88 -0.69 16.38 1.39
CA ASP A 88 -1.03 17.51 0.52
C ASP A 88 -1.01 17.10 -0.97
N ASN A 89 -0.45 15.95 -1.30
CA ASN A 89 -0.53 15.35 -2.62
C ASN A 89 -1.84 14.57 -2.76
N ALA A 90 -2.64 14.89 -3.76
CA ALA A 90 -3.95 14.28 -3.95
C ALA A 90 -3.89 12.75 -4.12
N ALA A 91 -2.88 12.21 -4.80
CA ALA A 91 -2.71 10.78 -5.00
C ALA A 91 -2.37 10.05 -3.69
N ASP A 92 -1.44 10.59 -2.91
CA ASP A 92 -1.05 10.00 -1.61
C ASP A 92 -2.20 10.08 -0.60
N ALA A 93 -2.94 11.19 -0.59
CA ALA A 93 -4.12 11.36 0.27
C ALA A 93 -5.20 10.33 -0.04
N VAL A 94 -5.46 10.07 -1.32
CA VAL A 94 -6.39 9.04 -1.81
C VAL A 94 -5.95 7.67 -1.35
N GLU A 95 -4.70 7.32 -1.56
CA GLU A 95 -4.13 6.04 -1.20
C GLU A 95 -4.20 5.79 0.31
N LEU A 96 -3.79 6.77 1.12
CA LEU A 96 -3.89 6.68 2.58
C LEU A 96 -5.32 6.47 3.06
N GLU A 97 -6.31 7.14 2.45
CA GLU A 97 -7.71 7.00 2.83
C GLU A 97 -8.26 5.61 2.48
N ILE A 98 -7.87 5.06 1.34
CA ILE A 98 -8.24 3.70 0.94
C ILE A 98 -7.68 2.69 1.93
N TYR A 99 -6.38 2.77 2.28
CA TYR A 99 -5.78 1.85 3.25
C TYR A 99 -6.35 2.00 4.66
N ARG A 100 -6.66 3.22 5.12
CA ARG A 100 -7.38 3.44 6.40
C ARG A 100 -8.73 2.74 6.41
N SER A 101 -9.48 2.87 5.32
CA SER A 101 -10.79 2.23 5.16
C SER A 101 -10.68 0.70 5.18
N MET A 102 -9.64 0.14 4.58
CA MET A 102 -9.36 -1.30 4.58
C MET A 102 -8.96 -1.81 5.96
N LEU A 103 -8.04 -1.12 6.66
CA LEU A 103 -7.65 -1.49 8.03
C LEU A 103 -8.84 -1.47 9.00
N ALA A 104 -9.76 -0.50 8.85
CA ALA A 104 -10.98 -0.47 9.64
C ALA A 104 -11.88 -1.70 9.40
N THR A 105 -11.83 -2.28 8.20
CA THR A 105 -12.58 -3.49 7.83
C THR A 105 -11.91 -4.75 8.40
N MET A 106 -10.59 -4.85 8.39
CA MET A 106 -9.83 -6.00 8.91
C MET A 106 -10.13 -6.27 10.40
N ARG A 107 -10.38 -5.25 11.21
CA ARG A 107 -10.78 -5.42 12.62
C ARG A 107 -12.14 -6.10 12.81
N THR A 108 -12.97 -6.08 11.78
CA THR A 108 -14.30 -6.73 11.78
C THR A 108 -14.21 -8.18 11.32
N ILE A 109 -13.19 -8.50 10.52
CA ILE A 109 -12.95 -9.82 9.93
C ILE A 109 -12.43 -10.82 10.99
N ASP A 110 -11.59 -10.37 11.93
CA ASP A 110 -11.04 -11.22 13.01
C ASP A 110 -12.11 -11.73 13.99
N ALA A 111 -13.32 -11.13 13.98
CA ALA A 111 -14.44 -11.52 14.82
C ALA A 111 -15.39 -12.55 14.18
N ALA A 112 -15.28 -12.81 12.88
CA ALA A 112 -16.07 -13.79 12.14
C ALA A 112 -15.11 -14.62 11.28
N ALA A 113 -14.71 -15.78 11.80
CA ALA A 113 -13.80 -16.72 11.14
C ALA A 113 -14.44 -17.37 9.90
N ASP A 114 -14.67 -16.58 8.85
CA ASP A 114 -15.14 -17.08 7.57
C ASP A 114 -14.00 -17.02 6.52
N ALA A 115 -13.89 -18.09 5.74
CA ALA A 115 -12.85 -18.30 4.71
C ALA A 115 -12.77 -17.19 3.64
N GLU A 116 -13.75 -16.28 3.58
CA GLU A 116 -13.76 -15.12 2.66
C GLU A 116 -12.93 -13.93 3.18
N ALA A 117 -12.66 -13.88 4.49
CA ALA A 117 -11.79 -12.88 5.13
C ALA A 117 -10.34 -12.95 4.64
N ASP A 118 -9.97 -14.04 4.01
CA ASP A 118 -8.62 -14.37 3.57
C ASP A 118 -8.18 -13.56 2.31
N GLU A 119 -9.10 -13.18 1.42
CA GLU A 119 -8.73 -12.55 0.14
C GLU A 119 -8.12 -11.15 0.30
N VAL A 120 -8.65 -10.32 1.18
CA VAL A 120 -8.12 -8.96 1.43
C VAL A 120 -6.79 -9.04 2.16
N GLN A 121 -6.71 -9.89 3.20
CA GLN A 121 -5.48 -10.11 3.94
C GLN A 121 -4.38 -10.66 3.03
N GLN A 122 -4.71 -11.64 2.19
CA GLN A 122 -3.78 -12.19 1.21
C GLN A 122 -3.29 -11.11 0.23
N ALA A 123 -4.18 -10.28 -0.30
CA ALA A 123 -3.80 -9.19 -1.21
C ALA A 123 -2.88 -8.16 -0.52
N LEU A 124 -3.12 -7.84 0.76
CA LEU A 124 -2.24 -6.96 1.53
C LEU A 124 -0.87 -7.59 1.80
N MET A 125 -0.82 -8.89 2.09
CA MET A 125 0.45 -9.61 2.26
C MET A 125 1.23 -9.67 0.94
N GLU A 126 0.56 -9.95 -0.19
CA GLU A 126 1.15 -9.92 -1.53
C GLU A 126 1.76 -8.54 -1.83
N MET A 127 1.05 -7.47 -1.48
CA MET A 127 1.52 -6.09 -1.62
C MET A 127 2.79 -5.83 -0.80
N MET A 128 2.77 -6.15 0.49
CA MET A 128 3.92 -5.93 1.38
C MET A 128 5.14 -6.72 0.93
N ASN A 129 4.95 -7.98 0.52
CA ASN A 129 6.04 -8.82 0.01
C ASN A 129 6.63 -8.25 -1.28
N SER A 130 5.80 -7.79 -2.22
CA SER A 130 6.28 -7.24 -3.49
C SER A 130 7.20 -6.01 -3.32
N TRP A 131 6.97 -5.23 -2.28
CA TRP A 131 7.82 -4.09 -1.95
C TRP A 131 9.12 -4.51 -1.24
N SER A 132 9.04 -5.55 -0.41
CA SER A 132 10.19 -6.09 0.33
C SER A 132 11.21 -6.78 -0.58
N ASP A 133 10.74 -7.54 -1.58
CA ASP A 133 11.59 -8.29 -2.50
C ASP A 133 12.61 -7.38 -3.22
N GLY A 134 12.21 -6.17 -3.56
CA GLY A 134 13.09 -5.19 -4.20
C GLY A 134 14.24 -4.72 -3.30
N LEU A 135 14.01 -4.62 -1.98
CA LEU A 135 15.04 -4.26 -1.02
C LEU A 135 16.07 -5.38 -0.86
N ASP A 136 15.60 -6.62 -0.78
CA ASP A 136 16.46 -7.80 -0.62
C ASP A 136 17.35 -8.05 -1.87
N LEU A 137 16.91 -7.57 -3.04
CA LEU A 137 17.70 -7.61 -4.27
C LEU A 137 18.74 -6.47 -4.37
N GLU A 138 18.49 -5.34 -3.72
CA GLU A 138 19.38 -4.16 -3.79
C GLU A 138 20.40 -4.13 -2.65
N ILE A 139 20.02 -4.62 -1.47
CA ILE A 139 20.83 -4.55 -0.25
C ILE A 139 21.34 -5.94 0.11
N ASP A 140 22.65 -6.17 -0.04
CA ASP A 140 23.30 -7.47 0.22
C ASP A 140 23.24 -7.88 1.71
N ASP A 141 23.28 -6.91 2.64
CA ASP A 141 23.16 -7.17 4.09
C ASP A 141 21.69 -7.29 4.50
N PRO A 142 21.20 -8.48 4.89
CA PRO A 142 19.81 -8.68 5.26
C PRO A 142 19.39 -7.86 6.50
N VAL A 143 20.32 -7.59 7.41
CA VAL A 143 20.03 -6.76 8.60
C VAL A 143 19.81 -5.31 8.18
N GLN A 144 20.62 -4.80 7.25
CA GLN A 144 20.43 -3.47 6.69
C GLN A 144 19.12 -3.36 5.90
N ALA A 145 18.77 -4.38 5.11
CA ALA A 145 17.50 -4.45 4.40
C ALA A 145 16.31 -4.38 5.40
N ASP A 146 16.37 -5.16 6.49
CA ASP A 146 15.38 -5.15 7.55
C ASP A 146 15.27 -3.79 8.26
N ILE A 147 16.38 -3.11 8.51
CA ILE A 147 16.37 -1.77 9.10
C ILE A 147 15.66 -0.77 8.18
N VAL A 148 15.98 -0.78 6.88
CA VAL A 148 15.34 0.07 5.87
C VAL A 148 13.83 -0.22 5.82
N ARG A 149 13.46 -1.49 5.79
CA ARG A 149 12.07 -1.95 5.78
C ARG A 149 11.30 -1.45 7.00
N LEU A 150 11.81 -1.69 8.21
CA LEU A 150 11.17 -1.27 9.46
C LEU A 150 11.03 0.26 9.57
N VAL A 151 11.98 1.02 9.05
CA VAL A 151 11.89 2.49 9.05
C VAL A 151 10.83 2.97 8.05
N GLY A 152 10.81 2.42 6.83
CA GLY A 152 9.81 2.76 5.80
C GLY A 152 8.39 2.42 6.26
N ASP A 153 8.18 1.19 6.74
CA ASP A 153 6.90 0.74 7.31
C ASP A 153 6.44 1.63 8.46
N GLY A 154 7.37 1.99 9.37
CA GLY A 154 7.08 2.86 10.50
C GLY A 154 6.65 4.26 10.08
N VAL A 155 7.28 4.84 9.08
CA VAL A 155 6.94 6.17 8.54
C VAL A 155 5.59 6.13 7.83
N TYR A 156 5.37 5.11 7.01
CA TYR A 156 4.09 4.91 6.31
C TYR A 156 2.93 4.69 7.30
N LEU A 157 3.14 3.83 8.31
CA LEU A 157 2.15 3.58 9.36
C LEU A 157 1.80 4.86 10.14
N ARG A 158 2.78 5.72 10.44
CA ARG A 158 2.52 7.01 11.09
C ARG A 158 1.61 7.89 10.23
N ALA A 159 1.86 7.97 8.91
CA ALA A 159 0.99 8.69 7.98
C ALA A 159 -0.42 8.09 7.93
N LEU A 160 -0.51 6.77 7.86
CA LEU A 160 -1.76 6.03 7.81
C LEU A 160 -2.62 6.25 9.06
N LEU A 161 -2.01 6.30 10.24
CA LEU A 161 -2.70 6.55 11.52
C LEU A 161 -2.91 8.04 11.83
N GLY A 162 -2.48 8.95 10.95
CA GLY A 162 -2.55 10.40 11.20
C GLY A 162 -1.69 10.88 12.36
N LEU A 163 -0.62 10.13 12.69
CA LEU A 163 0.31 10.51 13.74
C LEU A 163 1.26 11.61 13.27
N PRO A 164 1.76 12.48 14.19
CA PRO A 164 2.74 13.47 13.82
C PRO A 164 3.96 12.84 13.14
N GLN A 165 4.32 13.36 11.97
CA GLN A 165 5.51 12.91 11.25
C GLN A 165 6.79 13.42 11.92
N ILE A 166 7.90 12.73 11.63
CA ILE A 166 9.23 13.20 12.03
C ILE A 166 9.50 14.52 11.28
N GLU A 167 10.13 15.47 11.96
CA GLU A 167 10.50 16.75 11.34
C GLU A 167 11.31 16.48 10.05
N PRO A 168 10.95 17.11 8.90
CA PRO A 168 11.50 16.73 7.58
C PRO A 168 13.03 16.82 7.48
N ALA A 169 13.66 17.83 8.11
CA ALA A 169 15.13 17.95 8.10
C ALA A 169 15.81 16.86 8.94
N ARG A 170 15.16 16.41 10.00
CA ARG A 170 15.64 15.28 10.80
C ARG A 170 15.46 13.96 10.04
N TYR A 171 14.32 13.76 9.38
CA TYR A 171 14.06 12.56 8.62
C TYR A 171 15.04 12.40 7.44
N ARG A 172 15.35 13.47 6.73
CA ARG A 172 16.40 13.42 5.68
C ARG A 172 17.73 12.88 6.22
N LYS A 173 18.16 13.32 7.42
CA LYS A 173 19.38 12.78 8.05
C LYS A 173 19.27 11.30 8.42
N VAL A 174 18.06 10.82 8.74
CA VAL A 174 17.82 9.39 8.96
C VAL A 174 18.02 8.64 7.65
N VAL A 175 17.40 9.10 6.57
CA VAL A 175 17.52 8.48 5.24
C VAL A 175 18.98 8.49 4.76
N GLU A 176 19.66 9.64 4.84
CA GLU A 176 21.08 9.77 4.49
C GLU A 176 21.94 8.74 5.23
N ARG A 177 21.72 8.58 6.54
CA ARG A 177 22.48 7.63 7.37
C ARG A 177 22.16 6.18 7.05
N LEU A 178 20.91 5.87 6.67
CA LEU A 178 20.50 4.51 6.29
C LEU A 178 21.05 4.09 4.92
N LEU A 179 21.16 5.06 4.00
CA LEU A 179 21.63 4.82 2.63
C LEU A 179 23.13 5.01 2.47
N ASP A 180 23.82 5.51 3.50
CA ASP A 180 25.28 5.68 3.49
C ASP A 180 25.98 4.32 3.62
N LYS A 181 26.46 3.81 2.48
CA LYS A 181 27.18 2.53 2.39
C LYS A 181 28.55 2.55 3.08
N SER A 182 29.01 3.70 3.62
CA SER A 182 30.31 3.87 4.27
C SER A 182 30.31 3.55 5.78
N VAL A 183 29.15 3.30 6.37
CA VAL A 183 29.04 2.90 7.77
C VAL A 183 29.22 1.39 7.88
N GLU A 184 30.47 0.93 7.95
CA GLU A 184 30.76 -0.45 8.36
C GLU A 184 30.10 -0.73 9.73
N PRO A 185 29.46 -1.90 9.91
CA PRO A 185 29.01 -2.31 11.23
C PRO A 185 30.20 -2.32 12.18
N ALA A 186 30.07 -1.65 13.32
CA ALA A 186 31.11 -1.67 14.36
C ALA A 186 31.45 -3.14 14.65
N THR A 187 32.61 -3.57 14.21
CA THR A 187 33.13 -4.89 14.56
C THR A 187 33.25 -4.95 16.08
N ASN A 188 32.34 -5.69 16.73
CA ASN A 188 32.48 -6.05 18.13
C ASN A 188 33.78 -6.86 18.26
N SER A 189 34.84 -6.16 18.56
CA SER A 189 36.10 -6.79 19.04
C SER A 189 35.80 -7.32 20.42
N THR A 190 35.39 -8.59 20.48
CA THR A 190 35.40 -9.35 21.75
C THR A 190 36.86 -9.67 22.08
N ALA A 191 37.36 -8.93 23.07
CA ALA A 191 38.54 -9.34 23.82
C ALA A 191 38.12 -10.21 25.01
#